data_7a657d8c4672038798c4b93f587a44f7
#
_entry.id   7a657d8c4672038798c4b93f587a44f7
#
_cell.length_a   1.000
_cell.length_b   1.000
_cell.length_c   1.000
_cell.angle_alpha   90.00
_cell.angle_beta   90.00
_cell.angle_gamma   90.00
#
_symmetry.space_group_name_H-M   'P 1'
#
loop_
_entity.id
_entity.type
_entity.pdbx_description
1 polymer ?
#
loop_
_entity_poly.entity_id
_entity_poly.type
_entity_poly.pdbx_seq_one_letter_code
_entity_poly.pdbx_strand_id
1 'polypeptide(L)'
;MPYQVGEAFPYLLQFATQPVIFLIRDPRLSIYSRIEKRALAHQNTNFPFIETGWDLMLQQIDYCKTHQKPFLILDAYDLRSQPELILKKLFLQQGLPFESKMLEWKSADNISLDNLGGAHTHLYLRVLASTRIEAATEEIPSLDSFPQETGMRQHVLECLSIYEKLRSDPSRVQ
;
A
#
# COMPACT_ATOMS: atom_id res chain seq x y z
N MET A 1 1.72 -2.44 7.26
CA MET A 1 2.84 -2.55 6.28
C MET A 1 3.48 -3.92 6.40
N PRO A 2 4.01 -4.53 5.32
CA PRO A 2 4.56 -5.91 5.37
C PRO A 2 5.62 -6.11 6.45
N TYR A 3 6.51 -5.13 6.66
CA TYR A 3 7.56 -5.23 7.67
C TYR A 3 7.04 -5.22 9.13
N GLN A 4 5.86 -4.68 9.39
CA GLN A 4 5.26 -4.69 10.72
C GLN A 4 4.70 -6.07 11.09
N VAL A 5 4.30 -6.84 10.08
CA VAL A 5 3.82 -8.20 10.27
C VAL A 5 4.99 -9.18 10.38
N GLY A 6 6.03 -9.00 9.54
CA GLY A 6 7.31 -9.70 9.63
C GLY A 6 7.16 -11.20 9.85
N GLU A 7 7.84 -11.72 10.86
CA GLU A 7 7.85 -13.14 11.24
C GLU A 7 6.49 -13.66 11.73
N ALA A 8 5.58 -12.79 12.13
CA ALA A 8 4.24 -13.20 12.55
C ALA A 8 3.32 -13.58 11.38
N PHE A 9 3.70 -13.26 10.12
CA PHE A 9 2.88 -13.52 8.95
C PHE A 9 2.41 -14.97 8.80
N PRO A 10 3.27 -16.00 8.93
CA PRO A 10 2.83 -17.40 8.87
C PRO A 10 1.79 -17.77 9.92
N TYR A 11 1.92 -17.22 11.13
CA TYR A 11 0.96 -17.48 12.22
C TYR A 11 -0.39 -16.81 11.94
N LEU A 12 -0.39 -15.58 11.44
CA LEU A 12 -1.63 -14.87 11.09
C LEU A 12 -2.38 -15.57 9.97
N LEU A 13 -1.68 -16.17 9.00
CA LEU A 13 -2.28 -16.93 7.92
C LEU A 13 -3.05 -18.18 8.36
N GLN A 14 -2.76 -18.74 9.53
CA GLN A 14 -3.50 -19.88 10.06
C GLN A 14 -4.95 -19.51 10.41
N PHE A 15 -5.20 -18.23 10.70
CA PHE A 15 -6.52 -17.71 11.05
C PHE A 15 -7.23 -17.03 9.87
N ALA A 16 -6.55 -16.90 8.73
CA ALA A 16 -7.13 -16.27 7.54
C ALA A 16 -8.17 -17.21 6.90
N THR A 17 -9.43 -16.80 6.89
CA THR A 17 -10.55 -17.51 6.26
C THR A 17 -10.80 -17.04 4.83
N GLN A 18 -10.18 -15.93 4.43
CA GLN A 18 -10.32 -15.29 3.12
C GLN A 18 -8.93 -15.10 2.50
N PRO A 19 -8.85 -14.92 1.16
CA PRO A 19 -7.60 -14.57 0.49
C PRO A 19 -6.92 -13.34 1.11
N VAL A 20 -5.61 -13.41 1.31
CA VAL A 20 -4.83 -12.26 1.78
C VAL A 20 -4.76 -11.21 0.68
N ILE A 21 -4.96 -9.95 1.01
CA ILE A 21 -4.86 -8.85 0.05
C ILE A 21 -3.51 -8.15 0.23
N PHE A 22 -2.70 -8.14 -0.82
CA PHE A 22 -1.48 -7.35 -0.92
C PHE A 22 -1.77 -6.08 -1.70
N LEU A 23 -1.76 -4.95 -1.01
CA LEU A 23 -1.91 -3.64 -1.65
C LEU A 23 -0.55 -3.17 -2.15
N ILE A 24 -0.43 -2.96 -3.46
CA ILE A 24 0.75 -2.38 -4.10
C ILE A 24 0.46 -0.97 -4.61
N ARG A 25 1.51 -0.17 -4.70
CA ARG A 25 1.48 1.17 -5.29
C ARG A 25 2.85 1.44 -5.90
N ASP A 26 2.93 2.19 -7.00
CA ASP A 26 4.21 2.59 -7.58
C ASP A 26 5.21 2.99 -6.48
N PRO A 27 6.37 2.32 -6.38
CA PRO A 27 7.33 2.56 -5.31
C PRO A 27 7.89 4.00 -5.31
N ARG A 28 7.95 4.65 -6.48
CA ARG A 28 8.37 6.05 -6.56
C ARG A 28 7.43 6.96 -5.76
N LEU A 29 6.11 6.73 -5.87
CA LEU A 29 5.12 7.50 -5.11
C LEU A 29 5.19 7.21 -3.61
N SER A 30 5.30 5.93 -3.22
CA SER A 30 5.28 5.54 -1.81
C SER A 30 6.57 5.93 -1.07
N ILE A 31 7.73 5.74 -1.70
CA ILE A 31 9.04 6.05 -1.12
C ILE A 31 9.25 7.57 -1.08
N TYR A 32 8.93 8.28 -2.17
CA TYR A 32 9.04 9.74 -2.21
C TYR A 32 8.15 10.42 -1.17
N SER A 33 6.89 10.01 -1.07
CA SER A 33 5.98 10.51 -0.03
C SER A 33 6.54 10.28 1.38
N ARG A 34 7.26 9.19 1.62
CA ARG A 34 7.90 8.93 2.91
C ARG A 34 9.07 9.87 3.16
N ILE A 35 9.91 10.12 2.14
CA ILE A 35 11.02 11.08 2.22
C ILE A 35 10.48 12.46 2.56
N GLU A 36 9.46 12.94 1.83
CA GLU A 36 8.84 14.25 2.07
C GLU A 36 8.26 14.37 3.48
N LYS A 37 7.50 13.36 3.93
CA LYS A 37 6.90 13.38 5.27
C LYS A 37 7.95 13.40 6.38
N ARG A 38 9.06 12.68 6.22
CA ARG A 38 10.17 12.72 7.16
C ARG A 38 10.87 14.09 7.16
N ALA A 39 11.08 14.69 5.98
CA ALA A 39 11.63 16.02 5.85
C ALA A 39 10.75 17.09 6.54
N LEU A 40 9.44 17.05 6.31
CA LEU A 40 8.47 17.94 6.96
C LEU A 40 8.44 17.75 8.48
N ALA A 41 8.68 16.54 8.97
CA ALA A 41 8.76 16.25 10.40
C ALA A 41 10.16 16.50 10.99
N HIS A 42 11.09 17.11 10.25
CA HIS A 42 12.49 17.31 10.65
C HIS A 42 13.20 16.01 11.06
N GLN A 43 12.78 14.87 10.50
CA GLN A 43 13.40 13.57 10.74
C GLN A 43 14.44 13.25 9.67
N ASN A 44 15.31 12.28 9.95
CA ASN A 44 16.24 11.78 8.97
C ASN A 44 15.49 11.16 7.77
N THR A 45 15.74 11.69 6.58
CA THR A 45 15.16 11.20 5.33
C THR A 45 15.81 9.91 4.83
N ASN A 46 17.00 9.60 5.33
CA ASN A 46 17.65 8.31 5.10
C ASN A 46 17.13 7.29 6.14
N PHE A 47 16.40 6.29 5.67
CA PHE A 47 15.80 5.25 6.51
C PHE A 47 16.16 3.86 5.97
N PRO A 48 16.13 2.81 6.82
CA PRO A 48 16.42 1.45 6.37
C PRO A 48 15.50 0.99 5.25
N PHE A 49 16.02 0.39 4.20
CA PHE A 49 15.26 -0.05 3.02
C PHE A 49 14.18 -1.08 3.36
N ILE A 50 14.39 -1.90 4.38
CA ILE A 50 13.38 -2.83 4.90
C ILE A 50 12.05 -2.13 5.25
N GLU A 51 12.11 -0.86 5.63
CA GLU A 51 10.91 -0.09 5.96
C GLU A 51 10.03 0.22 4.74
N THR A 52 10.53 0.09 3.52
CA THR A 52 9.72 0.19 2.30
C THR A 52 8.79 -1.02 2.14
N GLY A 53 9.18 -2.16 2.69
CA GLY A 53 8.39 -3.38 2.79
C GLY A 53 8.33 -4.22 1.52
N TRP A 54 9.04 -3.86 0.44
CA TRP A 54 8.94 -4.56 -0.85
C TRP A 54 9.49 -5.98 -0.80
N ASP A 55 10.69 -6.17 -0.25
CA ASP A 55 11.30 -7.50 -0.13
C ASP A 55 10.48 -8.41 0.76
N LEU A 56 9.98 -7.89 1.89
CA LEU A 56 9.14 -8.65 2.80
C LEU A 56 7.78 -9.00 2.19
N MET A 57 7.19 -8.10 1.41
CA MET A 57 5.96 -8.38 0.69
C MET A 57 6.15 -9.48 -0.33
N LEU A 58 7.27 -9.47 -1.08
CA LEU A 58 7.60 -10.53 -2.02
C LEU A 58 7.77 -11.87 -1.31
N GLN A 59 8.50 -11.91 -0.19
CA GLN A 59 8.65 -13.11 0.64
C GLN A 59 7.31 -13.63 1.17
N GLN A 60 6.41 -12.75 1.59
CA GLN A 60 5.06 -13.12 2.06
C GLN A 60 4.21 -13.70 0.93
N ILE A 61 4.30 -13.13 -0.29
CA ILE A 61 3.63 -13.65 -1.48
C ILE A 61 4.19 -15.04 -1.86
N ASP A 62 5.52 -15.19 -1.86
CA ASP A 62 6.18 -16.46 -2.14
C ASP A 62 5.82 -17.52 -1.09
N TYR A 63 5.68 -17.12 0.17
CA TYR A 63 5.15 -17.99 1.23
C TYR A 63 3.72 -18.45 0.92
N CYS A 64 2.84 -17.54 0.51
CA CYS A 64 1.48 -17.91 0.11
C CYS A 64 1.49 -18.91 -1.05
N LYS A 65 2.30 -18.68 -2.08
CA LYS A 65 2.45 -19.61 -3.24
C LYS A 65 2.93 -20.98 -2.81
N THR A 66 3.99 -21.05 -2.02
CA THR A 66 4.59 -22.29 -1.54
C THR A 66 3.64 -23.12 -0.68
N HIS A 67 2.84 -22.46 0.16
CA HIS A 67 1.90 -23.12 1.08
C HIS A 67 0.47 -23.16 0.54
N GLN A 68 0.27 -22.86 -0.75
CA GLN A 68 -1.04 -22.85 -1.42
C GLN A 68 -2.11 -22.04 -0.67
N LYS A 69 -1.68 -20.92 -0.07
CA LYS A 69 -2.58 -19.96 0.60
C LYS A 69 -3.13 -18.98 -0.42
N PRO A 70 -4.45 -18.81 -0.51
CA PRO A 70 -5.04 -17.87 -1.45
C PRO A 70 -4.65 -16.43 -1.13
N PHE A 71 -4.30 -15.67 -2.15
CA PHE A 71 -4.00 -14.26 -2.03
C PHE A 71 -4.44 -13.50 -3.29
N LEU A 72 -4.60 -12.20 -3.14
CA LEU A 72 -4.93 -11.24 -4.19
C LEU A 72 -3.95 -10.08 -4.13
N ILE A 73 -3.65 -9.53 -5.29
CA ILE A 73 -2.84 -8.32 -5.43
C ILE A 73 -3.77 -7.19 -5.88
N LEU A 74 -3.83 -6.13 -5.10
CA LEU A 74 -4.61 -4.93 -5.39
C LEU A 74 -3.66 -3.77 -5.70
N ASP A 75 -3.72 -3.24 -6.93
CA ASP A 75 -2.95 -2.05 -7.28
C ASP A 75 -3.74 -0.78 -6.90
N ALA A 76 -3.12 0.09 -6.12
CA ALA A 76 -3.71 1.35 -5.71
C ALA A 76 -4.06 2.26 -6.90
N TYR A 77 -3.32 2.17 -8.00
CA TYR A 77 -3.64 2.91 -9.21
C TYR A 77 -4.94 2.41 -9.84
N ASP A 78 -5.12 1.10 -10.00
CA ASP A 78 -6.33 0.51 -10.56
C ASP A 78 -7.54 0.83 -9.67
N LEU A 79 -7.40 0.64 -8.36
CA LEU A 79 -8.44 0.96 -7.39
C LEU A 79 -8.89 2.43 -7.47
N ARG A 80 -7.95 3.36 -7.65
CA ARG A 80 -8.26 4.79 -7.70
C ARG A 80 -8.73 5.24 -9.08
N SER A 81 -8.37 4.52 -10.13
CA SER A 81 -8.80 4.81 -11.51
C SER A 81 -10.20 4.27 -11.80
N GLN A 82 -10.54 3.10 -11.26
CA GLN A 82 -11.82 2.41 -11.50
C GLN A 82 -12.37 1.79 -10.20
N PRO A 83 -12.66 2.61 -9.16
CA PRO A 83 -12.93 2.11 -7.83
C PRO A 83 -14.10 1.12 -7.76
N GLU A 84 -15.19 1.40 -8.44
CA GLU A 84 -16.37 0.51 -8.43
C GLU A 84 -16.07 -0.84 -9.08
N LEU A 85 -15.43 -0.85 -10.24
CA LEU A 85 -15.09 -2.07 -10.96
C LEU A 85 -14.15 -2.95 -10.12
N ILE A 86 -13.08 -2.35 -9.61
CA ILE A 86 -12.05 -3.06 -8.85
C ILE A 86 -12.60 -3.58 -7.53
N LEU A 87 -13.40 -2.78 -6.80
CA LEU A 87 -14.00 -3.25 -5.56
C LEU A 87 -15.04 -4.35 -5.80
N LYS A 88 -15.86 -4.26 -6.85
CA LYS A 88 -16.78 -5.36 -7.19
C LYS A 88 -16.04 -6.67 -7.42
N LYS A 89 -14.94 -6.65 -8.18
CA LYS A 89 -14.13 -7.85 -8.43
C LYS A 89 -13.45 -8.36 -7.17
N LEU A 90 -12.88 -7.46 -6.36
CA LEU A 90 -12.26 -7.80 -5.09
C LEU A 90 -13.26 -8.48 -4.14
N PHE A 91 -14.44 -7.89 -3.96
CA PHE A 91 -15.48 -8.42 -3.08
C PHE A 91 -16.00 -9.78 -3.57
N LEU A 92 -16.18 -9.92 -4.89
CA LEU A 92 -16.55 -11.21 -5.48
C LEU A 92 -15.50 -12.30 -5.18
N GLN A 93 -14.21 -12.00 -5.34
CA GLN A 93 -13.12 -12.93 -5.05
C GLN A 93 -12.97 -13.23 -3.55
N GLN A 94 -13.42 -12.32 -2.70
CA GLN A 94 -13.48 -12.50 -1.24
C GLN A 94 -14.79 -13.21 -0.79
N GLY A 95 -15.70 -13.55 -1.71
CA GLY A 95 -17.00 -14.11 -1.35
C GLY A 95 -17.90 -13.17 -0.56
N LEU A 96 -17.71 -11.87 -0.70
CA LEU A 96 -18.44 -10.83 0.02
C LEU A 96 -19.39 -10.07 -0.91
N PRO A 97 -20.56 -9.61 -0.40
CA PRO A 97 -21.45 -8.74 -1.19
C PRO A 97 -20.85 -7.35 -1.34
N PHE A 98 -20.95 -6.78 -2.54
CA PHE A 98 -20.58 -5.40 -2.82
C PHE A 98 -21.84 -4.53 -2.90
N GLU A 99 -21.80 -3.35 -2.31
CA GLU A 99 -22.85 -2.33 -2.42
C GLU A 99 -22.22 -0.99 -2.82
N SER A 100 -22.84 -0.26 -3.78
CA SER A 100 -22.29 1.02 -4.29
C SER A 100 -22.13 2.09 -3.19
N LYS A 101 -22.93 2.02 -2.13
CA LYS A 101 -22.77 2.90 -0.95
C LYS A 101 -21.42 2.78 -0.25
N MET A 102 -20.64 1.70 -0.52
CA MET A 102 -19.29 1.50 0.02
C MET A 102 -18.25 2.39 -0.64
N LEU A 103 -18.61 3.06 -1.75
CA LEU A 103 -17.72 3.99 -2.47
C LEU A 103 -17.71 5.39 -1.86
N GLU A 104 -18.67 5.69 -1.00
CA GLU A 104 -18.85 7.00 -0.40
C GLU A 104 -19.00 6.88 1.12
N TRP A 105 -18.45 7.84 1.84
CA TRP A 105 -18.55 7.93 3.30
C TRP A 105 -18.60 9.40 3.74
N LYS A 106 -18.98 9.63 4.98
CA LYS A 106 -18.93 10.98 5.58
C LYS A 106 -17.49 11.34 5.93
N SER A 107 -17.11 12.60 5.72
CA SER A 107 -15.82 13.09 6.20
C SER A 107 -15.68 12.86 7.73
N ALA A 108 -14.46 12.61 8.14
CA ALA A 108 -14.11 12.35 9.54
C ALA A 108 -13.24 13.47 10.13
N ASP A 109 -13.33 14.68 9.58
CA ASP A 109 -12.60 15.87 10.01
C ASP A 109 -12.87 16.26 11.46
N ASN A 110 -13.98 15.81 12.05
CA ASN A 110 -14.31 16.01 13.47
C ASN A 110 -13.71 14.93 14.41
N ILE A 111 -13.03 13.90 13.86
CA ILE A 111 -12.42 12.85 14.68
C ILE A 111 -11.05 13.30 15.14
N SER A 112 -10.87 13.44 16.46
CA SER A 112 -9.54 13.58 17.04
C SER A 112 -8.79 12.24 16.96
N LEU A 113 -7.58 12.25 16.38
CA LEU A 113 -6.67 11.12 16.38
C LEU A 113 -5.73 11.12 17.60
N ASP A 114 -6.05 11.87 18.66
CA ASP A 114 -5.22 12.02 19.86
C ASP A 114 -4.94 10.66 20.52
N ASN A 115 -5.89 9.73 20.45
CA ASN A 115 -5.74 8.35 20.93
C ASN A 115 -4.74 7.51 20.10
N LEU A 116 -4.37 7.96 18.90
CA LEU A 116 -3.33 7.34 18.05
C LEU A 116 -1.98 8.07 18.16
N GLY A 117 -1.82 8.89 19.21
CA GLY A 117 -0.56 9.56 19.49
C GLY A 117 -0.41 10.94 18.84
N GLY A 118 -1.52 11.63 18.52
CA GLY A 118 -1.63 13.06 18.13
C GLY A 118 -0.58 13.67 17.18
N ALA A 119 0.68 13.31 17.41
CA ALA A 119 1.85 13.80 16.66
C ALA A 119 1.81 13.53 15.14
N HIS A 120 0.94 12.65 14.67
CA HIS A 120 0.85 12.25 13.27
C HIS A 120 -0.46 12.66 12.58
N THR A 121 -1.37 13.37 13.26
CA THR A 121 -2.67 13.77 12.72
C THR A 121 -2.56 14.50 11.38
N HIS A 122 -1.55 15.38 11.24
CA HIS A 122 -1.30 16.11 10.00
C HIS A 122 -1.05 15.18 8.77
N LEU A 123 -0.58 13.96 8.99
CA LEU A 123 -0.36 12.98 7.91
C LEU A 123 -1.67 12.38 7.37
N TYR A 124 -2.75 12.50 8.13
CA TYR A 124 -4.05 11.89 7.82
C TYR A 124 -5.13 12.90 7.45
N LEU A 125 -4.85 14.21 7.52
CA LEU A 125 -5.85 15.26 7.26
C LEU A 125 -6.59 15.06 5.93
N ARG A 126 -5.87 14.72 4.86
CA ARG A 126 -6.48 14.45 3.54
C ARG A 126 -7.42 13.25 3.58
N VAL A 127 -7.05 12.19 4.27
CA VAL A 127 -7.88 10.98 4.40
C VAL A 127 -9.12 11.27 5.24
N LEU A 128 -8.97 12.02 6.34
CA LEU A 128 -10.08 12.40 7.21
C LEU A 128 -11.10 13.31 6.51
N ALA A 129 -10.63 14.23 5.67
CA ALA A 129 -11.48 15.12 4.89
C ALA A 129 -12.10 14.43 3.66
N SER A 130 -11.63 13.27 3.26
CA SER A 130 -12.15 12.55 2.08
C SER A 130 -13.55 12.01 2.34
N THR A 131 -14.36 11.93 1.28
CA THR A 131 -15.72 11.35 1.29
C THR A 131 -15.89 10.21 0.30
N ARG A 132 -14.84 9.91 -0.46
CA ARG A 132 -14.81 8.84 -1.49
C ARG A 132 -13.37 8.47 -1.83
N ILE A 133 -13.20 7.41 -2.61
CA ILE A 133 -11.90 7.07 -3.21
C ILE A 133 -11.55 8.14 -4.24
N GLU A 134 -10.47 8.88 -3.99
CA GLU A 134 -10.01 9.93 -4.88
C GLU A 134 -9.22 9.36 -6.06
N ALA A 135 -9.39 9.97 -7.25
CA ALA A 135 -8.61 9.61 -8.43
C ALA A 135 -7.10 9.71 -8.20
N ALA A 136 -6.33 8.90 -8.92
CA ALA A 136 -4.86 8.97 -8.92
C ALA A 136 -4.41 10.14 -9.81
N THR A 137 -4.09 11.26 -9.19
CA THR A 137 -3.69 12.51 -9.87
C THR A 137 -2.25 12.90 -9.55
N GLU A 138 -1.55 12.12 -8.72
CA GLU A 138 -0.19 12.41 -8.33
C GLU A 138 0.76 12.24 -9.52
N GLU A 139 1.63 13.23 -9.73
CA GLU A 139 2.75 13.11 -10.64
C GLU A 139 3.76 12.09 -10.11
N ILE A 140 4.21 11.19 -10.98
CA ILE A 140 5.18 10.17 -10.60
C ILE A 140 6.57 10.82 -10.57
N PRO A 141 7.25 10.82 -9.40
CA PRO A 141 8.59 11.38 -9.28
C PRO A 141 9.59 10.71 -10.24
N SER A 142 10.46 11.49 -10.84
CA SER A 142 11.57 10.96 -11.64
C SER A 142 12.56 10.21 -10.74
N LEU A 143 13.39 9.33 -11.31
CA LEU A 143 14.44 8.66 -10.56
C LEU A 143 15.49 9.61 -9.99
N ASP A 144 15.66 10.78 -10.60
CA ASP A 144 16.57 11.83 -10.13
C ASP A 144 16.10 12.50 -8.83
N SER A 145 14.82 12.32 -8.47
CA SER A 145 14.29 12.81 -7.18
C SER A 145 14.77 11.97 -5.98
N PHE A 146 15.48 10.85 -6.22
CA PHE A 146 15.95 9.96 -5.16
C PHE A 146 17.47 10.09 -4.96
N PRO A 147 17.95 10.27 -3.70
CA PRO A 147 19.37 10.39 -3.40
C PRO A 147 20.17 9.18 -3.91
N GLN A 148 21.19 9.44 -4.70
CA GLN A 148 22.08 8.39 -5.21
C GLN A 148 23.12 7.97 -4.19
N GLU A 149 23.63 8.91 -3.44
CA GLU A 149 24.69 8.72 -2.43
C GLU A 149 24.28 7.79 -1.28
N THR A 150 22.99 7.68 -1.01
CA THR A 150 22.45 6.77 0.01
C THR A 150 22.05 5.40 -0.55
N GLY A 151 22.18 5.19 -1.87
CA GLY A 151 21.70 3.98 -2.55
C GLY A 151 20.16 3.97 -2.77
N MET A 152 19.44 5.02 -2.37
CA MET A 152 17.98 5.05 -2.47
C MET A 152 17.48 4.92 -3.91
N ARG A 153 18.15 5.56 -4.87
CA ARG A 153 17.81 5.42 -6.31
C ARG A 153 17.88 3.97 -6.78
N GLN A 154 18.94 3.26 -6.42
CA GLN A 154 19.10 1.85 -6.77
C GLN A 154 18.02 0.99 -6.13
N HIS A 155 17.73 1.24 -4.84
CA HIS A 155 16.63 0.55 -4.15
C HIS A 155 15.26 0.80 -4.80
N VAL A 156 14.97 2.02 -5.25
CA VAL A 156 13.73 2.32 -6.00
C VAL A 156 13.65 1.53 -7.31
N LEU A 157 14.76 1.36 -8.04
CA LEU A 157 14.80 0.53 -9.26
C LEU A 157 14.50 -0.94 -8.96
N GLU A 158 15.05 -1.49 -7.87
CA GLU A 158 14.76 -2.84 -7.41
C GLU A 158 13.28 -3.01 -7.04
N CYS A 159 12.73 -2.06 -6.28
CA CYS A 159 11.30 -2.03 -5.95
C CYS A 159 10.42 -1.91 -7.20
N LEU A 160 10.81 -1.13 -8.22
CA LEU A 160 10.10 -1.05 -9.50
C LEU A 160 10.07 -2.41 -10.22
N SER A 161 11.17 -3.14 -10.22
CA SER A 161 11.21 -4.48 -10.80
C SER A 161 10.24 -5.43 -10.11
N ILE A 162 10.15 -5.37 -8.78
CA ILE A 162 9.18 -6.15 -7.99
C ILE A 162 7.74 -5.70 -8.33
N TYR A 163 7.50 -4.40 -8.38
CA TYR A 163 6.18 -3.84 -8.70
C TYR A 163 5.67 -4.29 -10.07
N GLU A 164 6.49 -4.23 -11.11
CA GLU A 164 6.10 -4.68 -12.46
C GLU A 164 5.84 -6.20 -12.51
N LYS A 165 6.65 -6.99 -11.80
CA LYS A 165 6.40 -8.43 -11.63
C LYS A 165 5.03 -8.69 -10.98
N LEU A 166 4.70 -7.97 -9.91
CA LEU A 166 3.43 -8.13 -9.21
C LEU A 166 2.24 -7.60 -10.01
N ARG A 167 2.42 -6.55 -10.80
CA ARG A 167 1.38 -6.07 -11.74
C ARG A 167 1.03 -7.07 -12.82
N SER A 168 1.97 -7.95 -13.17
CA SER A 168 1.76 -9.01 -14.18
C SER A 168 1.33 -10.34 -13.56
N ASP A 169 1.19 -10.43 -12.24
CA ASP A 169 0.80 -11.66 -11.54
C ASP A 169 -0.69 -11.96 -11.79
N PRO A 170 -1.05 -13.24 -12.09
CA PRO A 170 -2.45 -13.64 -12.31
C PRO A 170 -3.38 -13.39 -11.11
N SER A 171 -2.82 -13.27 -9.90
CA SER A 171 -3.60 -12.96 -8.68
C SER A 171 -3.97 -11.48 -8.56
N ARG A 172 -3.57 -10.63 -9.53
CA ARG A 172 -3.95 -9.22 -9.54
C ARG A 172 -5.43 -9.05 -9.88
N VAL A 173 -6.11 -8.25 -9.06
CA VAL A 173 -7.49 -7.82 -9.31
C VAL A 173 -7.49 -6.75 -10.41
N GLN A 174 -8.10 -7.04 -11.58
CA GLN A 174 -8.12 -6.16 -12.75
C GLN A 174 -9.42 -6.28 -13.56
#